data_ae3ce05ee97db11b9f41f8cbef2124ec
#
_entry.id   ae3ce05ee97db11b9f41f8cbef2124ec
#
_cell.length_a   1.000
_cell.length_b   1.000
_cell.length_c   1.000
_cell.angle_alpha   90.00
_cell.angle_beta   90.00
_cell.angle_gamma   90.00
#
_symmetry.space_group_name_H-M   'P 1'
#
loop_
_entity.id
_entity.type
_entity.pdbx_description
1 polymer ?
#
loop_
_entity_poly.entity_id
_entity_poly.type
_entity_poly.pdbx_seq_one_letter_code
_entity_poly.pdbx_strand_id
1 'polypeptide(L)'
;EQDRYQAIASDFTALSPQEREATLIVAGTNEARHSINEMVRKRMRLEGGLKYTVLENVDATRAQLKQPATYAPDLVVSYHREGQNIQRGVDYAVVGVEGDQVVLRGSDGQNVTVKPAQHFSATLHKKYDIEIAPGDLLKITKSDKQLGLLNGDRVRVQAVSAEAVTVKTERGTIVAIPAQRPMNLQHGYATTIHSSQGLTSNRVLIEATVRVAHTLGMT
;
A
#
# COMPACT_ATOMS: atom_id res chain seq x y z
N GLU A 1 4.86 12.03 19.73
CA GLU A 1 4.90 11.29 18.44
C GLU A 1 4.85 12.24 17.25
N GLN A 2 3.92 13.18 17.20
CA GLN A 2 3.79 14.15 16.11
C GLN A 2 5.07 14.98 15.88
N ASP A 3 5.77 15.38 16.93
CA ASP A 3 7.02 16.16 16.81
C ASP A 3 8.12 15.36 16.09
N ARG A 4 8.18 14.04 16.32
CA ARG A 4 9.13 13.16 15.62
C ARG A 4 8.78 13.04 14.14
N TYR A 5 7.50 12.89 13.81
CA TYR A 5 7.06 12.81 12.42
C TYR A 5 7.33 14.12 11.67
N GLN A 6 7.14 15.26 12.35
CA GLN A 6 7.47 16.58 11.82
C GLN A 6 8.97 16.75 11.59
N ALA A 7 9.83 16.31 12.53
CA ALA A 7 11.28 16.35 12.39
C ALA A 7 11.73 15.53 11.17
N ILE A 8 11.28 14.28 11.05
CA ILE A 8 11.60 13.40 9.90
C ILE A 8 11.15 14.03 8.58
N ALA A 9 9.93 14.55 8.52
CA ALA A 9 9.41 15.22 7.31
C ALA A 9 10.22 16.48 6.99
N SER A 10 10.68 17.24 8.01
CA SER A 10 11.54 18.40 7.84
C SER A 10 12.91 18.02 7.28
N ASP A 11 13.56 17.04 7.88
CA ASP A 11 14.87 16.56 7.45
C ASP A 11 14.82 16.03 6.02
N PHE A 12 13.79 15.24 5.69
CA PHE A 12 13.60 14.74 4.33
C PHE A 12 13.37 15.85 3.31
N THR A 13 12.54 16.84 3.63
CA THR A 13 12.20 17.92 2.68
C THR A 13 13.33 18.96 2.54
N ALA A 14 14.24 19.06 3.50
CA ALA A 14 15.44 19.88 3.42
C ALA A 14 16.50 19.31 2.44
N LEU A 15 16.41 18.03 2.08
CA LEU A 15 17.30 17.39 1.13
C LEU A 15 17.07 17.92 -0.30
N SER A 16 18.11 17.89 -1.15
CA SER A 16 17.99 18.14 -2.58
C SER A 16 17.09 17.08 -3.25
N PRO A 17 16.52 17.35 -4.43
CA PRO A 17 15.73 16.37 -5.16
C PRO A 17 16.43 15.03 -5.37
N GLN A 18 17.72 15.03 -5.73
CA GLN A 18 18.53 13.83 -5.92
C GLN A 18 18.72 13.06 -4.62
N GLU A 19 19.01 13.77 -3.51
CA GLU A 19 19.13 13.13 -2.21
C GLU A 19 17.81 12.51 -1.73
N ARG A 20 16.67 13.18 -1.96
CA ARG A 20 15.34 12.62 -1.63
C ARG A 20 15.05 11.32 -2.38
N GLU A 21 15.43 11.23 -3.66
CA GLU A 21 15.27 9.99 -4.43
C GLU A 21 16.13 8.85 -3.85
N ALA A 22 17.31 9.17 -3.32
CA ALA A 22 18.22 8.22 -2.69
C ALA A 22 17.94 7.98 -1.19
N THR A 23 16.91 8.61 -0.62
CA THR A 23 16.57 8.51 0.81
C THR A 23 15.30 7.68 1.00
N LEU A 24 15.35 6.74 1.95
CA LEU A 24 14.21 5.95 2.40
C LEU A 24 13.79 6.40 3.80
N ILE A 25 12.50 6.67 4.00
CA ILE A 25 11.94 6.85 5.35
C ILE A 25 11.30 5.53 5.77
N VAL A 26 11.68 5.02 6.95
CA VAL A 26 11.14 3.79 7.53
C VAL A 26 10.36 4.12 8.79
N ALA A 27 9.10 3.73 8.82
CA ALA A 27 8.18 3.91 9.94
C ALA A 27 7.85 2.58 10.61
N GLY A 28 7.62 2.60 11.93
CA GLY A 28 7.32 1.41 12.72
C GLY A 28 5.91 0.88 12.50
N THR A 29 4.96 1.74 12.15
CA THR A 29 3.55 1.40 11.98
C THR A 29 2.97 2.03 10.71
N ASN A 30 1.83 1.52 10.24
CA ASN A 30 1.09 2.13 9.13
C ASN A 30 0.62 3.55 9.47
N GLU A 31 0.20 3.79 10.71
CA GLU A 31 -0.22 5.11 11.19
C GLU A 31 0.92 6.13 11.11
N ALA A 32 2.10 5.78 11.61
CA ALA A 32 3.30 6.62 11.51
C ALA A 32 3.66 6.89 10.03
N ARG A 33 3.60 5.86 9.17
CA ARG A 33 3.84 5.97 7.74
C ARG A 33 2.86 6.95 7.07
N HIS A 34 1.56 6.86 7.38
CA HIS A 34 0.55 7.80 6.87
C HIS A 34 0.85 9.22 7.30
N SER A 35 1.05 9.44 8.61
CA SER A 35 1.32 10.76 9.15
C SER A 35 2.58 11.41 8.55
N ILE A 36 3.66 10.63 8.39
CA ILE A 36 4.90 11.13 7.77
C ILE A 36 4.68 11.46 6.29
N ASN A 37 3.99 10.61 5.53
CA ASN A 37 3.69 10.87 4.12
C ASN A 37 2.88 12.16 3.95
N GLU A 38 1.85 12.37 4.77
CA GLU A 38 1.03 13.60 4.75
C GLU A 38 1.87 14.84 5.07
N MET A 39 2.72 14.77 6.11
CA MET A 39 3.59 15.88 6.49
C MET A 39 4.62 16.22 5.41
N VAL A 40 5.20 15.20 4.74
CA VAL A 40 6.12 15.40 3.62
C VAL A 40 5.37 16.08 2.46
N ARG A 41 4.19 15.59 2.06
CA ARG A 41 3.37 16.17 0.99
C ARG A 41 3.03 17.63 1.26
N LYS A 42 2.54 17.94 2.48
CA LYS A 42 2.22 19.29 2.90
C LYS A 42 3.43 20.22 2.81
N ARG A 43 4.60 19.80 3.28
CA ARG A 43 5.83 20.59 3.19
C ARG A 43 6.30 20.79 1.75
N MET A 44 6.07 19.81 0.88
CA MET A 44 6.36 19.90 -0.56
C MET A 44 5.27 20.64 -1.34
N ARG A 45 4.20 21.11 -0.67
CA ARG A 45 3.04 21.80 -1.27
C ARG A 45 2.33 20.95 -2.34
N LEU A 46 2.23 19.64 -2.11
CA LEU A 46 1.53 18.70 -2.96
C LEU A 46 0.10 18.50 -2.45
N GLU A 47 -0.66 19.58 -2.41
CA GLU A 47 -2.05 19.64 -1.95
C GLU A 47 -2.98 19.97 -3.13
N GLY A 48 -4.28 19.74 -2.97
CA GLY A 48 -5.29 20.05 -3.98
C GLY A 48 -5.43 19.00 -5.07
N GLY A 49 -5.02 17.79 -4.79
CA GLY A 49 -5.22 16.63 -5.66
C GLY A 49 -6.65 16.06 -5.61
N LEU A 50 -6.82 14.89 -6.24
CA LEU A 50 -8.06 14.14 -6.17
C LEU A 50 -7.95 13.00 -5.15
N LYS A 51 -9.08 12.65 -4.53
CA LYS A 51 -9.16 11.50 -3.61
C LYS A 51 -9.38 10.21 -4.38
N TYR A 52 -8.63 9.19 -4.01
CA TYR A 52 -8.71 7.86 -4.61
C TYR A 52 -8.70 6.79 -3.53
N THR A 53 -9.48 5.75 -3.74
CA THR A 53 -9.46 4.57 -2.87
C THR A 53 -8.30 3.66 -3.26
N VAL A 54 -7.47 3.29 -2.29
CA VAL A 54 -6.35 2.37 -2.45
C VAL A 54 -6.52 1.14 -1.56
N LEU A 55 -5.77 0.08 -1.86
CA LEU A 55 -5.72 -1.14 -1.07
C LEU A 55 -4.49 -1.13 -0.18
N GLU A 56 -4.70 -1.08 1.12
CA GLU A 56 -3.67 -1.19 2.13
C GLU A 56 -3.62 -2.60 2.70
N ASN A 57 -2.43 -3.20 2.75
CA ASN A 57 -2.24 -4.53 3.33
C ASN A 57 -2.58 -4.53 4.82
N VAL A 58 -3.39 -5.51 5.22
CA VAL A 58 -3.66 -5.83 6.63
C VAL A 58 -2.70 -6.93 7.04
N ASP A 59 -1.86 -6.66 8.03
CA ASP A 59 -0.91 -7.63 8.57
C ASP A 59 -1.65 -8.74 9.33
N ALA A 60 -2.08 -9.76 8.59
CA ALA A 60 -2.72 -10.95 9.13
C ALA A 60 -1.75 -12.13 9.10
N THR A 61 -1.56 -12.78 10.24
CA THR A 61 -0.77 -14.00 10.34
C THR A 61 -1.44 -15.15 9.60
N ARG A 62 -0.65 -16.16 9.21
CA ARG A 62 -1.17 -17.36 8.56
C ARG A 62 -2.23 -18.09 9.41
N ALA A 63 -2.12 -18.02 10.74
CA ALA A 63 -3.11 -18.58 11.63
C ALA A 63 -4.45 -17.83 11.59
N GLN A 64 -4.38 -16.49 11.56
CA GLN A 64 -5.55 -15.61 11.41
C GLN A 64 -6.23 -15.83 10.06
N LEU A 65 -5.47 -15.91 8.97
CA LEU A 65 -6.01 -16.14 7.62
C LEU A 65 -6.81 -17.44 7.48
N LYS A 66 -6.66 -18.42 8.39
CA LYS A 66 -7.47 -19.65 8.44
C LYS A 66 -8.80 -19.48 9.16
N GLN A 67 -9.00 -18.38 9.87
CA GLN A 67 -10.17 -18.15 10.72
C GLN A 67 -11.19 -17.26 9.99
N PRO A 68 -12.45 -17.69 9.84
CA PRO A 68 -13.49 -16.87 9.23
C PRO A 68 -13.66 -15.50 9.90
N ALA A 69 -13.52 -15.42 11.22
CA ALA A 69 -13.64 -14.18 11.98
C ALA A 69 -12.62 -13.07 11.58
N THR A 70 -11.56 -13.43 10.86
CA THR A 70 -10.58 -12.46 10.34
C THR A 70 -11.12 -11.67 9.15
N TYR A 71 -12.19 -12.15 8.50
CA TYR A 71 -12.73 -11.58 7.27
C TYR A 71 -13.93 -10.69 7.59
N ALA A 72 -13.72 -9.37 7.58
CA ALA A 72 -14.79 -8.38 7.77
C ALA A 72 -15.31 -7.85 6.40
N PRO A 73 -16.58 -7.41 6.31
CA PRO A 73 -17.18 -6.97 5.05
C PRO A 73 -16.53 -5.77 4.35
N ASP A 74 -15.69 -5.00 5.05
CA ASP A 74 -14.93 -3.88 4.50
C ASP A 74 -13.59 -4.28 3.87
N LEU A 75 -13.20 -5.56 4.04
CA LEU A 75 -11.93 -6.07 3.54
C LEU A 75 -12.03 -6.56 2.09
N VAL A 76 -10.87 -6.59 1.45
CA VAL A 76 -10.64 -7.20 0.14
C VAL A 76 -9.58 -8.28 0.30
N VAL A 77 -9.79 -9.44 -0.28
CA VAL A 77 -8.85 -10.56 -0.24
C VAL A 77 -8.30 -10.86 -1.64
N SER A 78 -6.97 -11.00 -1.74
CA SER A 78 -6.27 -11.46 -2.94
C SER A 78 -5.64 -12.82 -2.68
N TYR A 79 -5.99 -13.82 -3.44
CA TYR A 79 -5.43 -15.17 -3.31
C TYR A 79 -4.15 -15.34 -4.15
N HIS A 80 -3.15 -16.01 -3.58
CA HIS A 80 -1.86 -16.29 -4.25
C HIS A 80 -1.86 -17.61 -5.00
N ARG A 81 -2.90 -18.44 -4.83
CA ARG A 81 -3.08 -19.73 -5.49
C ARG A 81 -4.49 -19.82 -6.04
N GLU A 82 -4.64 -20.51 -7.14
CA GLU A 82 -5.96 -20.90 -7.65
C GLU A 82 -6.60 -21.92 -6.72
N GLY A 83 -7.93 -21.89 -6.68
CA GLY A 83 -8.73 -22.84 -5.94
C GLY A 83 -10.09 -23.00 -6.62
N GLN A 84 -10.95 -23.86 -6.06
CA GLN A 84 -12.30 -24.01 -6.55
C GLN A 84 -13.01 -22.65 -6.42
N ASN A 85 -13.45 -22.10 -7.58
CA ASN A 85 -14.13 -20.81 -7.70
C ASN A 85 -13.31 -19.56 -7.29
N ILE A 86 -11.99 -19.67 -7.07
CA ILE A 86 -11.09 -18.54 -6.83
C ILE A 86 -9.98 -18.51 -7.87
N GLN A 87 -9.69 -17.31 -8.37
CA GLN A 87 -8.60 -17.07 -9.32
C GLN A 87 -7.43 -16.39 -8.63
N ARG A 88 -6.23 -16.83 -8.96
CA ARG A 88 -5.00 -16.22 -8.47
C ARG A 88 -4.89 -14.76 -8.90
N GLY A 89 -4.59 -13.88 -7.96
CA GLY A 89 -4.32 -12.47 -8.23
C GLY A 89 -5.55 -11.60 -8.43
N VAL A 90 -6.76 -12.19 -8.44
CA VAL A 90 -8.02 -11.44 -8.44
C VAL A 90 -8.32 -10.94 -7.04
N ASP A 91 -8.83 -9.71 -6.96
CA ASP A 91 -9.26 -9.07 -5.72
C ASP A 91 -10.75 -9.32 -5.51
N TYR A 92 -11.10 -9.93 -4.37
CA TYR A 92 -12.46 -10.25 -3.98
C TYR A 92 -12.88 -9.38 -2.80
N ALA A 93 -14.02 -8.70 -2.89
CA ALA A 93 -14.60 -8.02 -1.75
C ALA A 93 -15.22 -9.04 -0.78
N VAL A 94 -14.94 -8.93 0.51
CA VAL A 94 -15.61 -9.72 1.53
C VAL A 94 -17.05 -9.21 1.68
N VAL A 95 -18.03 -10.10 1.48
CA VAL A 95 -19.47 -9.80 1.65
C VAL A 95 -19.91 -10.11 3.07
N GLY A 96 -19.44 -11.23 3.63
CA GLY A 96 -19.78 -11.66 4.98
C GLY A 96 -19.19 -13.02 5.32
N VAL A 97 -19.53 -13.47 6.52
CA VAL A 97 -19.12 -14.78 7.07
C VAL A 97 -20.36 -15.58 7.42
N GLU A 98 -20.41 -16.84 6.97
CA GLU A 98 -21.48 -17.79 7.22
C GLU A 98 -20.90 -19.08 7.82
N GLY A 99 -20.95 -19.21 9.13
CA GLY A 99 -20.36 -20.34 9.84
C GLY A 99 -18.82 -20.42 9.66
N ASP A 100 -18.35 -21.49 9.03
CA ASP A 100 -16.93 -21.73 8.73
C ASP A 100 -16.51 -21.19 7.32
N GLN A 101 -17.41 -20.49 6.64
CA GLN A 101 -17.24 -20.02 5.28
C GLN A 101 -17.25 -18.49 5.20
N VAL A 102 -16.57 -17.98 4.19
CA VAL A 102 -16.53 -16.54 3.83
C VAL A 102 -17.18 -16.38 2.46
N VAL A 103 -18.15 -15.48 2.36
CA VAL A 103 -18.78 -15.10 1.10
C VAL A 103 -18.00 -13.93 0.50
N LEU A 104 -17.51 -14.11 -0.69
CA LEU A 104 -16.68 -13.18 -1.44
C LEU A 104 -17.40 -12.75 -2.71
N ARG A 105 -17.18 -11.51 -3.16
CA ARG A 105 -17.68 -10.99 -4.43
C ARG A 105 -16.53 -10.68 -5.36
N GLY A 106 -16.53 -11.31 -6.54
CA GLY A 106 -15.58 -11.03 -7.61
C GLY A 106 -15.87 -9.72 -8.34
N SER A 107 -14.97 -9.32 -9.22
CA SER A 107 -15.12 -8.13 -10.08
C SER A 107 -16.27 -8.28 -11.12
N ASP A 108 -16.69 -9.49 -11.40
CA ASP A 108 -17.86 -9.85 -12.24
C ASP A 108 -19.19 -9.71 -11.49
N GLY A 109 -19.15 -9.34 -10.21
CA GLY A 109 -20.32 -9.21 -9.33
C GLY A 109 -20.85 -10.54 -8.78
N GLN A 110 -20.27 -11.69 -9.15
CA GLN A 110 -20.71 -12.99 -8.66
C GLN A 110 -20.16 -13.26 -7.25
N ASN A 111 -20.97 -13.92 -6.44
CA ASN A 111 -20.57 -14.37 -5.12
C ASN A 111 -19.95 -15.77 -5.21
N VAL A 112 -18.84 -15.93 -4.52
CA VAL A 112 -18.19 -17.23 -4.31
C VAL A 112 -18.01 -17.47 -2.82
N THR A 113 -18.16 -18.72 -2.38
CA THR A 113 -18.02 -19.11 -0.98
C THR A 113 -16.76 -19.91 -0.80
N VAL A 114 -15.95 -19.57 0.21
CA VAL A 114 -14.63 -20.13 0.46
C VAL A 114 -14.50 -20.53 1.91
N LYS A 115 -13.84 -21.65 2.19
CA LYS A 115 -13.41 -22.06 3.55
C LYS A 115 -11.98 -21.57 3.79
N PRO A 116 -11.76 -20.55 4.65
CA PRO A 116 -10.43 -20.01 4.90
C PRO A 116 -9.41 -21.06 5.39
N ALA A 117 -9.85 -22.04 6.15
CA ALA A 117 -8.99 -23.14 6.60
C ALA A 117 -8.32 -23.91 5.45
N GLN A 118 -8.96 -23.97 4.27
CA GLN A 118 -8.46 -24.64 3.07
C GLN A 118 -7.73 -23.70 2.12
N HIS A 119 -8.12 -22.41 2.13
CA HIS A 119 -7.63 -21.38 1.20
C HIS A 119 -7.07 -20.17 1.96
N PHE A 120 -5.91 -20.35 2.64
CA PHE A 120 -5.28 -19.34 3.48
C PHE A 120 -4.03 -18.68 2.85
N SER A 121 -3.68 -19.04 1.61
CA SER A 121 -2.59 -18.39 0.87
C SER A 121 -3.12 -17.12 0.22
N ALA A 122 -3.34 -16.10 1.03
CA ALA A 122 -3.99 -14.87 0.66
C ALA A 122 -3.35 -13.66 1.35
N THR A 123 -3.63 -12.48 0.81
CA THR A 123 -3.39 -11.19 1.48
C THR A 123 -4.74 -10.51 1.69
N LEU A 124 -4.97 -10.00 2.89
CA LEU A 124 -6.11 -9.14 3.19
C LEU A 124 -5.71 -7.68 3.01
N HIS A 125 -6.64 -6.90 2.49
CA HIS A 125 -6.48 -5.48 2.29
C HIS A 125 -7.66 -4.74 2.89
N LYS A 126 -7.39 -3.56 3.44
CA LYS A 126 -8.40 -2.57 3.81
C LYS A 126 -8.45 -1.49 2.73
N LYS A 127 -9.64 -1.00 2.44
CA LYS A 127 -9.80 0.19 1.59
C LYS A 127 -9.43 1.43 2.40
N TYR A 128 -8.62 2.28 1.80
CA TYR A 128 -8.18 3.52 2.40
C TYR A 128 -8.17 4.64 1.35
N ASP A 129 -8.71 5.80 1.69
CA ASP A 129 -8.73 6.93 0.76
C ASP A 129 -7.50 7.81 0.97
N ILE A 130 -6.81 8.09 -0.14
CA ILE A 130 -5.66 9.00 -0.18
C ILE A 130 -5.90 10.10 -1.20
N GLU A 131 -5.36 11.28 -0.92
CA GLU A 131 -5.27 12.35 -1.91
C GLU A 131 -4.01 12.14 -2.75
N ILE A 132 -4.13 12.24 -4.07
CA ILE A 132 -3.01 12.17 -5.01
C ILE A 132 -3.00 13.43 -5.86
N ALA A 133 -1.85 14.10 -5.95
CA ALA A 133 -1.63 15.31 -6.74
C ALA A 133 -0.47 15.12 -7.73
N PRO A 134 -0.42 15.88 -8.83
CA PRO A 134 0.76 15.93 -9.71
C PRO A 134 2.03 16.24 -8.90
N GLY A 135 3.11 15.51 -9.18
CA GLY A 135 4.36 15.58 -8.42
C GLY A 135 4.48 14.62 -7.26
N ASP A 136 3.40 13.95 -6.82
CA ASP A 136 3.47 12.92 -5.78
C ASP A 136 4.36 11.76 -6.18
N LEU A 137 5.07 11.23 -5.20
CA LEU A 137 5.78 9.95 -5.31
C LEU A 137 4.88 8.85 -4.78
N LEU A 138 4.58 7.87 -5.64
CA LEU A 138 3.81 6.69 -5.27
C LEU A 138 4.67 5.44 -5.32
N LYS A 139 4.30 4.43 -4.53
CA LYS A 139 4.85 3.08 -4.55
C LYS A 139 3.76 2.11 -4.97
N ILE A 140 4.06 1.26 -5.95
CA ILE A 140 3.17 0.18 -6.40
C ILE A 140 3.24 -0.96 -5.37
N THR A 141 2.09 -1.44 -4.91
CA THR A 141 1.99 -2.48 -3.87
C THR A 141 1.62 -3.87 -4.40
N LYS A 142 1.28 -3.96 -5.70
CA LYS A 142 1.00 -5.22 -6.41
C LYS A 142 1.38 -5.08 -7.87
N SER A 143 2.07 -6.09 -8.41
CA SER A 143 2.46 -6.08 -9.83
C SER A 143 1.24 -6.14 -10.75
N ASP A 144 1.25 -5.31 -11.79
CA ASP A 144 0.31 -5.31 -12.90
C ASP A 144 1.07 -5.51 -14.21
N LYS A 145 0.95 -6.71 -14.78
CA LYS A 145 1.66 -7.08 -16.01
C LYS A 145 1.15 -6.33 -17.23
N GLN A 146 -0.14 -5.95 -17.25
CA GLN A 146 -0.74 -5.24 -18.39
C GLN A 146 -0.22 -3.81 -18.44
N LEU A 147 -0.02 -3.19 -17.29
CA LEU A 147 0.55 -1.86 -17.14
C LEU A 147 2.08 -1.84 -17.12
N GLY A 148 2.72 -3.01 -17.05
CA GLY A 148 4.18 -3.12 -16.92
C GLY A 148 4.72 -2.61 -15.58
N LEU A 149 3.89 -2.57 -14.54
CA LEU A 149 4.25 -2.11 -13.20
C LEU A 149 4.57 -3.32 -12.30
N LEU A 150 5.63 -3.21 -11.51
CA LEU A 150 6.04 -4.22 -10.55
C LEU A 150 5.76 -3.78 -9.12
N ASN A 151 5.49 -4.75 -8.25
CA ASN A 151 5.44 -4.48 -6.82
C ASN A 151 6.77 -3.90 -6.32
N GLY A 152 6.72 -2.77 -5.64
CA GLY A 152 7.89 -2.04 -5.18
C GLY A 152 8.32 -0.89 -6.09
N ASP A 153 7.84 -0.83 -7.35
CA ASP A 153 8.15 0.28 -8.24
C ASP A 153 7.75 1.61 -7.61
N ARG A 154 8.66 2.59 -7.69
CA ARG A 154 8.39 3.99 -7.34
C ARG A 154 8.06 4.75 -8.61
N VAL A 155 6.98 5.49 -8.59
CA VAL A 155 6.48 6.22 -9.76
C VAL A 155 6.11 7.65 -9.38
N ARG A 156 6.31 8.59 -10.31
CA ARG A 156 6.01 10.00 -10.11
C ARG A 156 4.71 10.37 -10.82
N VAL A 157 3.77 10.96 -10.10
CA VAL A 157 2.49 11.41 -10.66
C VAL A 157 2.73 12.57 -11.62
N GLN A 158 2.20 12.45 -12.83
CA GLN A 158 2.24 13.49 -13.87
C GLN A 158 0.90 14.23 -13.94
N ALA A 159 -0.21 13.50 -13.88
CA ALA A 159 -1.56 14.06 -13.93
C ALA A 159 -2.54 13.16 -13.16
N VAL A 160 -3.65 13.74 -12.74
CA VAL A 160 -4.76 13.08 -12.07
C VAL A 160 -6.07 13.44 -12.74
N SER A 161 -6.97 12.46 -12.87
CA SER A 161 -8.36 12.64 -13.30
C SER A 161 -9.28 11.67 -12.57
N ALA A 162 -10.59 11.83 -12.70
CA ALA A 162 -11.56 10.89 -12.12
C ALA A 162 -11.38 9.45 -12.64
N GLU A 163 -10.86 9.30 -13.85
CA GLU A 163 -10.72 8.02 -14.55
C GLU A 163 -9.37 7.34 -14.30
N ALA A 164 -8.29 8.12 -14.09
CA ALA A 164 -6.95 7.58 -14.00
C ALA A 164 -5.96 8.48 -13.27
N VAL A 165 -4.92 7.86 -12.70
CA VAL A 165 -3.70 8.50 -12.23
C VAL A 165 -2.59 8.21 -13.25
N THR A 166 -2.11 9.25 -13.94
CA THR A 166 -1.00 9.14 -14.91
C THR A 166 0.31 9.29 -14.17
N VAL A 167 1.17 8.28 -14.30
CA VAL A 167 2.46 8.21 -13.60
C VAL A 167 3.62 8.04 -14.57
N LYS A 168 4.80 8.51 -14.18
CA LYS A 168 6.08 8.25 -14.85
C LYS A 168 6.91 7.29 -14.01
N THR A 169 7.32 6.18 -14.59
CA THR A 169 8.22 5.20 -13.97
C THR A 169 9.67 5.72 -13.94
N GLU A 170 10.54 5.11 -13.14
CA GLU A 170 11.99 5.41 -13.11
C GLU A 170 12.65 5.21 -14.49
N ARG A 171 12.10 4.31 -15.31
CA ARG A 171 12.57 4.06 -16.70
C ARG A 171 12.08 5.11 -17.70
N GLY A 172 11.30 6.11 -17.25
CA GLY A 172 10.76 7.18 -18.08
C GLY A 172 9.45 6.83 -18.80
N THR A 173 8.91 5.61 -18.64
CA THR A 173 7.64 5.19 -19.24
C THR A 173 6.48 5.90 -18.56
N ILE A 174 5.53 6.41 -19.34
CA ILE A 174 4.28 7.02 -18.84
C ILE A 174 3.18 5.96 -18.87
N VAL A 175 2.50 5.79 -17.76
CA VAL A 175 1.44 4.79 -17.55
C VAL A 175 0.22 5.46 -16.93
N ALA A 176 -0.97 5.18 -17.45
CA ALA A 176 -2.25 5.58 -16.84
C ALA A 176 -2.80 4.41 -16.01
N ILE A 177 -2.88 4.60 -14.69
CA ILE A 177 -3.44 3.61 -13.77
C ILE A 177 -4.94 3.89 -13.63
N PRO A 178 -5.85 2.97 -14.02
CA PRO A 178 -7.28 3.17 -13.93
C PRO A 178 -7.76 3.38 -12.48
N ALA A 179 -8.64 4.35 -12.25
CA ALA A 179 -9.15 4.73 -10.93
C ALA A 179 -10.59 4.24 -10.65
N GLN A 180 -11.22 3.49 -11.57
CA GLN A 180 -12.60 2.97 -11.42
C GLN A 180 -12.74 1.89 -10.34
N ARG A 181 -11.63 1.38 -9.82
CA ARG A 181 -11.55 0.40 -8.74
C ARG A 181 -10.43 0.76 -7.78
N PRO A 182 -10.45 0.25 -6.54
CA PRO A 182 -9.38 0.50 -5.59
C PRO A 182 -8.01 0.12 -6.18
N MET A 183 -7.04 1.02 -6.05
CA MET A 183 -5.72 0.86 -6.66
C MET A 183 -4.72 0.22 -5.70
N ASN A 184 -3.81 -0.57 -6.24
CA ASN A 184 -2.70 -1.20 -5.50
C ASN A 184 -1.48 -0.27 -5.47
N LEU A 185 -1.59 0.84 -4.75
CA LEU A 185 -0.52 1.82 -4.58
C LEU A 185 -0.64 2.56 -3.24
N GLN A 186 0.41 3.25 -2.85
CA GLN A 186 0.46 4.10 -1.66
C GLN A 186 1.43 5.26 -1.88
N HIS A 187 1.42 6.29 -1.01
CA HIS A 187 2.48 7.30 -1.04
C HIS A 187 3.84 6.64 -0.79
N GLY A 188 4.85 7.06 -1.55
CA GLY A 188 6.15 6.42 -1.63
C GLY A 188 7.27 7.11 -0.85
N TYR A 189 6.99 8.12 0.00
CA TYR A 189 8.00 8.83 0.78
C TYR A 189 8.43 8.02 2.00
N ALA A 190 7.48 7.47 2.75
CA ALA A 190 7.73 6.59 3.88
C ALA A 190 7.15 5.19 3.63
N THR A 191 7.83 4.17 4.16
CA THR A 191 7.43 2.76 4.11
C THR A 191 7.51 2.13 5.50
N THR A 192 6.82 1.00 5.72
CA THR A 192 6.96 0.26 6.98
C THR A 192 8.20 -0.63 6.97
N ILE A 193 8.66 -1.06 8.16
CA ILE A 193 9.81 -1.95 8.33
C ILE A 193 9.65 -3.21 7.45
N HIS A 194 8.49 -3.87 7.49
CA HIS A 194 8.23 -5.07 6.68
C HIS A 194 8.30 -4.79 5.18
N SER A 195 7.77 -3.65 4.74
CA SER A 195 7.78 -3.24 3.33
C SER A 195 9.13 -2.68 2.86
N SER A 196 10.06 -2.39 3.78
CA SER A 196 11.42 -1.93 3.46
C SER A 196 12.42 -3.07 3.28
N GLN A 197 12.08 -4.28 3.70
CA GLN A 197 12.97 -5.44 3.54
C GLN A 197 13.29 -5.71 2.08
N GLY A 198 14.58 -5.79 1.77
CA GLY A 198 15.09 -5.97 0.40
C GLY A 198 15.23 -4.66 -0.41
N LEU A 199 14.89 -3.50 0.15
CA LEU A 199 15.18 -2.21 -0.47
C LEU A 199 16.60 -1.77 -0.12
N THR A 200 17.30 -1.18 -1.11
CA THR A 200 18.60 -0.55 -0.92
C THR A 200 18.47 0.95 -1.05
N SER A 201 19.07 1.69 -0.15
CA SER A 201 19.05 3.16 -0.16
C SER A 201 20.38 3.71 0.37
N ASN A 202 20.81 4.85 -0.17
CA ASN A 202 22.04 5.51 0.28
C ASN A 202 21.87 6.19 1.64
N ARG A 203 20.64 6.57 2.00
CA ARG A 203 20.29 7.21 3.26
C ARG A 203 18.98 6.66 3.78
N VAL A 204 18.91 6.42 5.08
CA VAL A 204 17.69 5.96 5.74
C VAL A 204 17.38 6.91 6.90
N LEU A 205 16.14 7.42 6.93
CA LEU A 205 15.55 8.12 8.07
C LEU A 205 14.60 7.14 8.77
N ILE A 206 14.82 6.92 10.06
CA ILE A 206 14.06 5.91 10.81
C ILE A 206 13.18 6.60 11.85
N GLU A 207 11.88 6.35 11.79
CA GLU A 207 10.97 6.63 12.91
C GLU A 207 11.18 5.54 13.96
N ALA A 208 11.97 5.85 15.00
CA ALA A 208 12.32 4.90 16.05
C ALA A 208 11.53 5.20 17.34
N THR A 209 10.67 4.26 17.70
CA THR A 209 10.20 4.08 19.08
C THR A 209 11.03 2.96 19.72
N VAL A 210 10.95 2.78 21.04
CA VAL A 210 11.61 1.65 21.74
C VAL A 210 11.20 0.31 21.09
N ARG A 211 9.96 0.21 20.63
CA ARG A 211 9.42 -0.98 19.96
C ARG A 211 10.05 -1.22 18.57
N VAL A 212 10.27 -0.14 17.81
CA VAL A 212 10.91 -0.18 16.49
C VAL A 212 12.40 -0.51 16.62
N ALA A 213 13.08 0.11 17.58
CA ALA A 213 14.49 -0.15 17.86
C ALA A 213 14.75 -1.64 18.15
N HIS A 214 13.87 -2.29 18.92
CA HIS A 214 13.97 -3.73 19.23
C HIS A 214 13.77 -4.60 17.97
N THR A 215 12.83 -4.22 17.08
CA THR A 215 12.58 -4.94 15.81
C THR A 215 13.76 -4.80 14.84
N LEU A 216 14.47 -3.69 14.86
CA LEU A 216 15.66 -3.45 14.02
C LEU A 216 16.97 -3.99 14.64
N GLY A 217 16.92 -4.62 15.83
CA GLY A 217 18.11 -5.11 16.52
C GLY A 217 19.04 -3.99 17.02
N MET A 218 18.53 -2.77 17.16
CA MET A 218 19.27 -1.65 17.74
C MET A 218 19.17 -1.74 19.28
N THR A 219 20.28 -2.01 19.94
CA THR A 219 20.44 -2.02 21.41
C THR A 219 21.02 -0.70 21.90
#